data_99f74e77284bc905653b7246fff80466
#
_entry.id   99f74e77284bc905653b7246fff80466
#
_cell.length_a   1.000
_cell.length_b   1.000
_cell.length_c   1.000
_cell.angle_alpha   90.00
_cell.angle_beta   90.00
_cell.angle_gamma   90.00
#
_symmetry.space_group_name_H-M   'P 1'
#
loop_
_entity.id
_entity.type
_entity.pdbx_description
1 polymer ?
#
loop_
_entity_poly.entity_id
_entity_poly.type
_entity_poly.pdbx_seq_one_letter_code
_entity_poly.pdbx_strand_id
1 'polypeptide(L)'
;MEAKTVDVSRGIAWFTGGWQIFMKNPGLWIVLGVITLIIAVALFLLPFVGMLALSLLMPVFAAGLLYAAREADEGRTLDVAHLFQGFREKDRLTPLLSLGGVALAGTVVSLALFIMIGGGSMLAMMAGGQREMMGGAIAGMLLALPVVLGVQLLVAFALIYAVPLVMFRGVPASQA
;
A
#
# COMPACT_ATOMS: atom_id res chain seq x y z
N MET A 1 -25.89 -5.98 -4.10
CA MET A 1 -24.87 -7.05 -4.11
C MET A 1 -25.11 -7.90 -2.89
N GLU A 2 -25.47 -9.18 -3.03
CA GLU A 2 -25.57 -10.09 -1.90
C GLU A 2 -24.17 -10.48 -1.42
N ALA A 3 -23.90 -10.28 -0.13
CA ALA A 3 -22.69 -10.73 0.51
C ALA A 3 -22.68 -12.26 0.57
N LYS A 4 -21.81 -12.88 -0.21
CA LYS A 4 -21.66 -14.33 -0.24
C LYS A 4 -20.66 -14.74 0.85
N THR A 5 -21.09 -15.57 1.79
CA THR A 5 -20.18 -16.16 2.78
C THR A 5 -19.15 -17.03 2.09
N VAL A 6 -17.89 -16.77 2.33
CA VAL A 6 -16.76 -17.49 1.74
C VAL A 6 -16.14 -18.39 2.80
N ASP A 7 -15.98 -19.67 2.49
CA ASP A 7 -15.34 -20.65 3.37
C ASP A 7 -13.85 -20.28 3.59
N VAL A 8 -13.35 -20.52 4.80
CA VAL A 8 -11.94 -20.26 5.18
C VAL A 8 -10.95 -21.02 4.28
N SER A 9 -11.33 -22.19 3.77
CA SER A 9 -10.55 -22.98 2.81
C SER A 9 -10.21 -22.21 1.52
N ARG A 10 -11.02 -21.23 1.14
CA ARG A 10 -10.74 -20.36 -0.01
C ARG A 10 -9.53 -19.44 0.19
N GLY A 11 -9.22 -19.08 1.44
CA GLY A 11 -7.99 -18.32 1.72
C GLY A 11 -6.74 -19.08 1.31
N ILE A 12 -6.69 -20.39 1.58
CA ILE A 12 -5.59 -21.27 1.14
C ILE A 12 -5.58 -21.36 -0.39
N ALA A 13 -6.75 -21.48 -1.02
CA ALA A 13 -6.86 -21.54 -2.48
C ALA A 13 -6.34 -20.26 -3.18
N TRP A 14 -6.55 -19.10 -2.58
CA TRP A 14 -5.99 -17.84 -3.10
C TRP A 14 -4.47 -17.79 -3.01
N PHE A 15 -3.93 -18.27 -1.87
CA PHE A 15 -2.48 -18.32 -1.69
C PHE A 15 -1.83 -19.31 -2.67
N THR A 16 -2.41 -20.49 -2.83
CA THR A 16 -1.91 -21.49 -3.80
C THR A 16 -2.06 -21.00 -5.25
N GLY A 17 -3.14 -20.29 -5.59
CA GLY A 17 -3.31 -19.67 -6.89
C GLY A 17 -2.25 -18.61 -7.18
N GLY A 18 -1.98 -17.72 -6.23
CA GLY A 18 -0.90 -16.74 -6.34
C GLY A 18 0.48 -17.39 -6.51
N TRP A 19 0.74 -18.46 -5.76
CA TRP A 19 1.97 -19.23 -5.89
C TRP A 19 2.11 -19.89 -7.28
N GLN A 20 1.03 -20.44 -7.83
CA GLN A 20 1.03 -21.02 -9.18
C GLN A 20 1.34 -19.95 -10.25
N ILE A 21 0.78 -18.75 -10.13
CA ILE A 21 1.06 -17.64 -11.04
C ILE A 21 2.54 -17.24 -10.95
N PHE A 22 3.09 -17.14 -9.73
CA PHE A 22 4.50 -16.85 -9.51
C PHE A 22 5.42 -17.92 -10.15
N MET A 23 5.08 -19.19 -9.97
CA MET A 23 5.89 -20.32 -10.49
C MET A 23 5.88 -20.45 -12.02
N LYS A 24 4.96 -19.77 -12.72
CA LYS A 24 4.98 -19.74 -14.20
C LYS A 24 6.23 -19.04 -14.74
N ASN A 25 6.71 -17.98 -14.06
CA ASN A 25 7.94 -17.27 -14.44
C ASN A 25 8.57 -16.57 -13.23
N PRO A 26 9.17 -17.31 -12.29
CA PRO A 26 9.69 -16.73 -11.04
C PRO A 26 10.80 -15.72 -11.28
N GLY A 27 11.63 -15.91 -12.32
CA GLY A 27 12.71 -14.98 -12.67
C GLY A 27 12.17 -13.57 -12.98
N LEU A 28 11.13 -13.48 -13.79
CA LEU A 28 10.55 -12.19 -14.15
C LEU A 28 9.83 -11.53 -12.96
N TRP A 29 9.16 -12.31 -12.11
CA TRP A 29 8.55 -11.78 -10.89
C TRP A 29 9.58 -11.16 -9.95
N ILE A 30 10.75 -11.80 -9.81
CA ILE A 30 11.87 -11.27 -9.04
C ILE A 30 12.35 -9.96 -9.68
N VAL A 31 12.50 -9.91 -11.00
CA VAL A 31 12.91 -8.68 -11.71
C VAL A 31 11.91 -7.55 -11.49
N LEU A 32 10.59 -7.80 -11.59
CA LEU A 32 9.55 -6.81 -11.34
C LEU A 32 9.62 -6.30 -9.88
N GLY A 33 9.82 -7.20 -8.92
CA GLY A 33 9.99 -6.86 -7.51
C GLY A 33 11.25 -6.01 -7.27
N VAL A 34 12.38 -6.38 -7.86
CA VAL A 34 13.64 -5.64 -7.74
C VAL A 34 13.53 -4.24 -8.36
N ILE A 35 12.92 -4.10 -9.54
CA ILE A 35 12.71 -2.79 -10.16
C ILE A 35 11.83 -1.92 -9.27
N THR A 36 10.73 -2.46 -8.77
CA THR A 36 9.83 -1.73 -7.86
C THR A 36 10.57 -1.30 -6.59
N LEU A 37 11.40 -2.17 -6.01
CA LEU A 37 12.21 -1.88 -4.85
C LEU A 37 13.24 -0.78 -5.14
N ILE A 38 13.95 -0.84 -6.26
CA ILE A 38 14.93 0.19 -6.65
C ILE A 38 14.24 1.55 -6.78
N ILE A 39 13.08 1.61 -7.44
CA ILE A 39 12.31 2.85 -7.57
C ILE A 39 11.89 3.36 -6.18
N ALA A 40 11.38 2.47 -5.32
CA ALA A 40 10.96 2.84 -3.97
C ALA A 40 12.14 3.39 -3.14
N VAL A 41 13.31 2.74 -3.19
CA VAL A 41 14.53 3.19 -2.51
C VAL A 41 15.01 4.53 -3.08
N ALA A 42 15.04 4.69 -4.39
CA ALA A 42 15.44 5.95 -5.03
C ALA A 42 14.52 7.11 -4.62
N LEU A 43 13.22 6.88 -4.55
CA LEU A 43 12.27 7.88 -4.06
C LEU A 43 12.48 8.14 -2.56
N PHE A 44 12.69 7.11 -1.75
CA PHE A 44 12.90 7.25 -0.31
C PHE A 44 14.13 8.10 0.03
N LEU A 45 15.15 8.13 -0.83
CA LEU A 45 16.34 8.98 -0.67
C LEU A 45 16.04 10.48 -0.85
N LEU A 46 14.88 10.85 -1.40
CA LEU A 46 14.45 12.23 -1.56
C LEU A 46 13.59 12.65 -0.34
N PRO A 47 14.13 13.44 0.61
CA PRO A 47 13.38 13.83 1.79
C PRO A 47 12.06 14.54 1.41
N PHE A 48 10.98 14.26 2.11
CA PHE A 48 9.62 14.78 1.91
C PHE A 48 9.01 14.48 0.54
N VAL A 49 9.67 14.86 -0.56
CA VAL A 49 9.16 14.69 -1.93
C VAL A 49 9.02 13.22 -2.30
N GLY A 50 10.00 12.40 -1.92
CA GLY A 50 9.99 10.98 -2.23
C GLY A 50 8.88 10.22 -1.50
N MET A 51 8.60 10.57 -0.25
CA MET A 51 7.50 9.97 0.51
C MET A 51 6.13 10.31 -0.12
N LEU A 52 5.93 11.55 -0.54
CA LEU A 52 4.73 11.98 -1.25
C LEU A 52 4.59 11.26 -2.59
N ALA A 53 5.68 11.24 -3.38
CA ALA A 53 5.71 10.55 -4.66
C ALA A 53 5.42 9.05 -4.50
N LEU A 54 6.04 8.40 -3.52
CA LEU A 54 5.84 6.98 -3.26
C LEU A 54 4.37 6.68 -2.91
N SER A 55 3.76 7.47 -2.03
CA SER A 55 2.34 7.30 -1.66
C SER A 55 1.41 7.43 -2.86
N LEU A 56 1.69 8.38 -3.78
CA LEU A 56 0.90 8.60 -4.98
C LEU A 56 1.13 7.52 -6.05
N LEU A 57 2.36 7.03 -6.20
CA LEU A 57 2.74 6.12 -7.28
C LEU A 57 2.51 4.65 -6.93
N MET A 58 2.50 4.28 -5.63
CA MET A 58 2.31 2.88 -5.22
C MET A 58 1.04 2.23 -5.79
N PRO A 59 -0.15 2.87 -5.80
CA PRO A 59 -1.33 2.28 -6.44
C PRO A 59 -1.16 2.08 -7.95
N VAL A 60 -0.37 2.93 -8.62
CA VAL A 60 -0.08 2.80 -10.06
C VAL A 60 0.82 1.59 -10.33
N PHE A 61 1.87 1.39 -9.52
CA PHE A 61 2.72 0.19 -9.60
C PHE A 61 1.95 -1.07 -9.22
N ALA A 62 1.10 -1.01 -8.19
CA ALA A 62 0.24 -2.13 -7.81
C ALA A 62 -0.70 -2.53 -8.95
N ALA A 63 -1.29 -1.55 -9.66
CA ALA A 63 -2.10 -1.81 -10.86
C ALA A 63 -1.29 -2.47 -11.97
N GLY A 64 -0.03 -2.06 -12.19
CA GLY A 64 0.88 -2.69 -13.14
C GLY A 64 1.20 -4.15 -12.77
N LEU A 65 1.49 -4.43 -11.49
CA LEU A 65 1.72 -5.79 -11.01
C LEU A 65 0.47 -6.68 -11.13
N LEU A 66 -0.71 -6.13 -10.85
CA LEU A 66 -1.98 -6.85 -11.04
C LEU A 66 -2.25 -7.14 -12.51
N TYR A 67 -1.92 -6.21 -13.40
CA TYR A 67 -1.99 -6.44 -14.84
C TYR A 67 -1.04 -7.56 -15.27
N ALA A 68 0.21 -7.54 -14.80
CA ALA A 68 1.18 -8.61 -15.05
C ALA A 68 0.68 -9.97 -14.52
N ALA A 69 0.05 -10.01 -13.35
CA ALA A 69 -0.51 -11.23 -12.78
C ALA A 69 -1.65 -11.79 -13.64
N ARG A 70 -2.51 -10.92 -14.16
CA ARG A 70 -3.58 -11.32 -15.08
C ARG A 70 -3.02 -11.89 -16.39
N GLU A 71 -2.03 -11.22 -16.99
CA GLU A 71 -1.36 -11.70 -18.22
C GLU A 71 -0.76 -13.10 -17.99
N ALA A 72 -0.09 -13.31 -16.86
CA ALA A 72 0.47 -14.61 -16.48
C ALA A 72 -0.62 -15.67 -16.26
N ASP A 73 -1.75 -15.29 -15.64
CA ASP A 73 -2.85 -16.22 -15.41
C ASP A 73 -3.48 -16.68 -16.72
N GLU A 74 -3.70 -15.75 -17.65
CA GLU A 74 -4.23 -16.00 -18.99
C GLU A 74 -3.20 -16.68 -19.93
N GLY A 75 -2.00 -17.02 -19.45
CA GLY A 75 -0.96 -17.75 -20.22
C GLY A 75 -0.22 -16.88 -21.22
N ARG A 76 -0.36 -15.55 -21.15
CA ARG A 76 0.40 -14.61 -22.00
C ARG A 76 1.81 -14.40 -21.47
N THR A 77 2.69 -13.91 -22.34
CA THR A 77 4.08 -13.63 -21.96
C THR A 77 4.17 -12.45 -21.00
N LEU A 78 4.82 -12.69 -19.87
CA LEU A 78 5.16 -11.62 -18.92
C LEU A 78 6.24 -10.72 -19.54
N ASP A 79 6.09 -9.41 -19.32
CA ASP A 79 7.07 -8.38 -19.71
C ASP A 79 7.25 -7.37 -18.57
N VAL A 80 8.46 -6.82 -18.46
CA VAL A 80 8.77 -5.73 -17.52
C VAL A 80 7.91 -4.49 -17.78
N ALA A 81 7.54 -4.26 -19.03
CA ALA A 81 6.66 -3.15 -19.41
C ALA A 81 5.29 -3.20 -18.72
N HIS A 82 4.82 -4.37 -18.28
CA HIS A 82 3.55 -4.52 -17.57
C HIS A 82 3.55 -3.79 -16.22
N LEU A 83 4.71 -3.66 -15.55
CA LEU A 83 4.84 -2.87 -14.32
C LEU A 83 4.40 -1.41 -14.53
N PHE A 84 4.63 -0.88 -15.72
CA PHE A 84 4.32 0.51 -16.08
C PHE A 84 2.98 0.66 -16.79
N GLN A 85 2.16 -0.40 -16.84
CA GLN A 85 0.87 -0.35 -17.54
C GLN A 85 -0.07 0.71 -16.94
N GLY A 86 -0.08 0.88 -15.63
CA GLY A 86 -0.87 1.92 -14.97
C GLY A 86 -0.54 3.35 -15.43
N PHE A 87 0.70 3.59 -15.89
CA PHE A 87 1.12 4.89 -16.44
C PHE A 87 0.75 5.05 -17.92
N ARG A 88 0.64 3.95 -18.65
CA ARG A 88 0.34 3.96 -20.11
C ARG A 88 -1.13 4.18 -20.39
N GLU A 89 -2.00 3.73 -19.50
CA GLU A 89 -3.46 3.89 -19.62
C GLU A 89 -3.88 5.24 -19.03
N LYS A 90 -3.88 6.29 -19.86
CA LYS A 90 -4.16 7.68 -19.44
C LYS A 90 -5.50 7.83 -18.71
N ASP A 91 -6.51 7.10 -19.14
CA ASP A 91 -7.86 7.15 -18.54
C ASP A 91 -7.90 6.55 -17.14
N ARG A 92 -6.91 5.73 -16.77
CA ARG A 92 -6.81 5.06 -15.47
C ARG A 92 -5.78 5.69 -14.56
N LEU A 93 -4.81 6.41 -15.11
CA LEU A 93 -3.75 7.06 -14.34
C LEU A 93 -4.33 8.04 -13.31
N THR A 94 -5.24 8.92 -13.73
CA THR A 94 -5.85 9.90 -12.83
C THR A 94 -6.63 9.26 -11.67
N PRO A 95 -7.53 8.28 -11.89
CA PRO A 95 -8.15 7.54 -10.79
C PRO A 95 -7.15 6.81 -9.89
N LEU A 96 -6.10 6.18 -10.43
CA LEU A 96 -5.07 5.51 -9.63
C LEU A 96 -4.27 6.50 -8.76
N LEU A 97 -3.92 7.67 -9.30
CA LEU A 97 -3.29 8.73 -8.53
C LEU A 97 -4.22 9.29 -7.44
N SER A 98 -5.53 9.34 -7.69
CA SER A 98 -6.51 9.72 -6.66
C SER A 98 -6.54 8.73 -5.51
N LEU A 99 -6.42 7.42 -5.77
CA LEU A 99 -6.25 6.40 -4.74
C LEU A 99 -4.93 6.58 -3.97
N GLY A 100 -3.85 6.99 -4.65
CA GLY A 100 -2.61 7.40 -4.01
C GLY A 100 -2.80 8.62 -3.08
N GLY A 101 -3.66 9.56 -3.47
CA GLY A 101 -4.08 10.69 -2.62
C GLY A 101 -4.80 10.22 -1.34
N VAL A 102 -5.65 9.20 -1.42
CA VAL A 102 -6.28 8.56 -0.25
C VAL A 102 -5.23 7.91 0.66
N ALA A 103 -4.25 7.20 0.08
CA ALA A 103 -3.14 6.64 0.84
C ALA A 103 -2.32 7.71 1.56
N LEU A 104 -2.04 8.82 0.87
CA LEU A 104 -1.34 9.97 1.44
C LEU A 104 -2.14 10.61 2.58
N ALA A 105 -3.44 10.83 2.40
CA ALA A 105 -4.32 11.35 3.45
C ALA A 105 -4.31 10.43 4.69
N GLY A 106 -4.40 9.11 4.48
CA GLY A 106 -4.26 8.12 5.55
C GLY A 106 -2.93 8.23 6.31
N THR A 107 -1.83 8.46 5.58
CA THR A 107 -0.50 8.66 6.17
C THR A 107 -0.44 9.95 6.99
N VAL A 108 -1.00 11.06 6.49
CA VAL A 108 -1.06 12.34 7.21
C VAL A 108 -1.90 12.21 8.48
N VAL A 109 -3.06 11.57 8.39
CA VAL A 109 -3.92 11.31 9.56
C VAL A 109 -3.18 10.44 10.59
N SER A 110 -2.51 9.39 10.14
CA SER A 110 -1.72 8.51 11.02
C SER A 110 -0.60 9.26 11.73
N LEU A 111 0.10 10.15 11.01
CA LEU A 111 1.15 10.99 11.60
C LEU A 111 0.57 11.98 12.63
N ALA A 112 -0.55 12.61 12.32
CA ALA A 112 -1.24 13.52 13.25
C ALA A 112 -1.68 12.78 14.53
N LEU A 113 -2.28 11.60 14.39
CA LEU A 113 -2.67 10.76 15.53
C LEU A 113 -1.45 10.29 16.33
N PHE A 114 -0.37 9.91 15.66
CA PHE A 114 0.88 9.54 16.33
C PHE A 114 1.46 10.69 17.15
N ILE A 115 1.48 11.91 16.60
CA ILE A 115 1.93 13.10 17.31
C ILE A 115 0.98 13.46 18.44
N MET A 116 -0.33 13.36 18.24
CA MET A 116 -1.33 13.72 19.24
C MET A 116 -1.32 12.76 20.44
N ILE A 117 -1.20 11.47 20.20
CA ILE A 117 -1.19 10.43 21.25
C ILE A 117 0.20 10.30 21.86
N GLY A 118 1.25 10.27 21.02
CA GLY A 118 2.65 10.13 21.45
C GLY A 118 3.28 11.45 21.91
N GLY A 119 2.82 12.60 21.39
CA GLY A 119 3.37 13.92 21.71
C GLY A 119 3.15 14.37 23.15
N GLY A 120 2.10 13.87 23.81
CA GLY A 120 1.90 14.08 25.24
C GLY A 120 3.04 13.48 26.09
N SER A 121 3.59 12.36 25.66
CA SER A 121 4.76 11.76 26.28
C SER A 121 6.06 12.57 26.04
N MET A 122 6.15 13.26 24.90
CA MET A 122 7.27 14.13 24.58
C MET A 122 7.25 15.43 25.42
N LEU A 123 6.06 15.96 25.74
CA LEU A 123 5.91 17.09 26.68
C LEU A 123 6.22 16.66 28.12
N ALA A 124 5.79 15.49 28.55
CA ALA A 124 6.15 14.90 29.83
C ALA A 124 7.67 14.65 29.94
N MET A 125 8.31 14.31 28.82
CA MET A 125 9.74 14.16 28.67
C MET A 125 10.50 15.47 28.91
N MET A 126 9.95 16.62 28.54
CA MET A 126 10.57 17.94 28.78
C MET A 126 10.37 18.43 30.22
N ALA A 127 9.37 17.92 30.94
CA ALA A 127 9.02 18.33 32.30
C ALA A 127 9.55 17.40 33.41
N GLY A 128 9.94 16.16 33.10
CA GLY A 128 10.33 15.12 34.05
C GLY A 128 11.78 14.65 33.91
N GLY A 129 12.28 13.97 34.93
CA GLY A 129 13.63 13.40 34.91
C GLY A 129 13.79 12.23 33.94
N GLN A 130 15.06 11.85 33.65
CA GLN A 130 15.46 10.87 32.61
C GLN A 130 14.75 9.50 32.68
N ARG A 131 14.32 9.07 33.85
CA ARG A 131 13.66 7.76 34.09
C ARG A 131 12.15 7.82 33.75
N GLU A 132 11.50 8.94 34.02
CA GLU A 132 10.08 9.19 33.65
C GLU A 132 9.93 9.44 32.17
N MET A 133 10.97 10.00 31.52
CA MET A 133 11.06 10.21 30.09
C MET A 133 10.88 8.90 29.29
N MET A 134 11.60 7.85 29.65
CA MET A 134 11.58 6.58 28.89
C MET A 134 10.26 5.84 29.08
N GLY A 135 9.69 5.87 30.29
CA GLY A 135 8.38 5.27 30.58
C GLY A 135 7.24 5.95 29.82
N GLY A 136 7.20 7.27 29.79
CA GLY A 136 6.18 8.05 29.07
C GLY A 136 6.27 7.87 27.55
N ALA A 137 7.49 7.86 26.99
CA ALA A 137 7.70 7.64 25.56
C ALA A 137 7.23 6.24 25.11
N ILE A 138 7.57 5.20 25.88
CA ILE A 138 7.15 3.82 25.61
C ILE A 138 5.63 3.71 25.71
N ALA A 139 5.02 4.26 26.76
CA ALA A 139 3.56 4.24 26.93
C ALA A 139 2.83 4.95 25.78
N GLY A 140 3.29 6.14 25.38
CA GLY A 140 2.74 6.87 24.25
C GLY A 140 2.87 6.11 22.92
N MET A 141 4.02 5.47 22.69
CA MET A 141 4.23 4.65 21.51
C MET A 141 3.33 3.40 21.51
N LEU A 142 3.20 2.71 22.64
CA LEU A 142 2.32 1.54 22.76
C LEU A 142 0.85 1.87 22.55
N LEU A 143 0.40 3.06 22.92
CA LEU A 143 -0.98 3.52 22.68
C LEU A 143 -1.18 4.01 21.24
N ALA A 144 -0.19 4.70 20.66
CA ALA A 144 -0.28 5.25 19.30
C ALA A 144 -0.21 4.15 18.23
N LEU A 145 0.65 3.14 18.41
CA LEU A 145 0.87 2.08 17.42
C LEU A 145 -0.42 1.36 16.98
N PRO A 146 -1.28 0.83 17.86
CA PRO A 146 -2.49 0.11 17.43
C PRO A 146 -3.46 1.04 16.68
N VAL A 147 -3.55 2.32 17.06
CA VAL A 147 -4.41 3.29 16.39
C VAL A 147 -3.90 3.58 14.98
N VAL A 148 -2.60 3.85 14.84
CA VAL A 148 -1.94 4.08 13.55
C VAL A 148 -2.05 2.85 12.66
N LEU A 149 -1.78 1.66 13.20
CA LEU A 149 -1.94 0.40 12.46
C LEU A 149 -3.38 0.17 12.02
N GLY A 150 -4.37 0.50 12.86
CA GLY A 150 -5.79 0.40 12.51
C GLY A 150 -6.14 1.29 11.31
N VAL A 151 -5.70 2.54 11.31
CA VAL A 151 -5.90 3.47 10.17
C VAL A 151 -5.21 2.94 8.91
N GLN A 152 -3.96 2.48 9.02
CA GLN A 152 -3.21 1.97 7.87
C GLN A 152 -3.82 0.67 7.30
N LEU A 153 -4.34 -0.20 8.16
CA LEU A 153 -5.07 -1.40 7.72
C LEU A 153 -6.35 -1.04 6.97
N LEU A 154 -7.13 -0.07 7.46
CA LEU A 154 -8.34 0.39 6.75
C LEU A 154 -8.01 0.94 5.37
N VAL A 155 -6.96 1.77 5.27
CA VAL A 155 -6.49 2.31 3.98
C VAL A 155 -6.00 1.17 3.08
N ALA A 156 -5.23 0.21 3.60
CA ALA A 156 -4.74 -0.92 2.84
C ALA A 156 -5.89 -1.79 2.31
N PHE A 157 -6.89 -2.10 3.12
CA PHE A 157 -8.07 -2.85 2.68
C PHE A 157 -8.85 -2.10 1.60
N ALA A 158 -9.06 -0.80 1.77
CA ALA A 158 -9.71 0.01 0.74
C ALA A 158 -8.94 -0.06 -0.60
N LEU A 159 -7.62 0.10 -0.57
CA LEU A 159 -6.78 0.07 -1.77
C LEU A 159 -6.71 -1.32 -2.43
N ILE A 160 -6.71 -2.42 -1.65
CA ILE A 160 -6.71 -3.79 -2.18
C ILE A 160 -7.95 -4.02 -3.07
N TYR A 161 -9.10 -3.44 -2.74
CA TYR A 161 -10.31 -3.57 -3.55
C TYR A 161 -10.41 -2.49 -4.62
N ALA A 162 -10.04 -1.25 -4.33
CA ALA A 162 -10.19 -0.12 -5.23
C ALA A 162 -9.23 -0.20 -6.44
N VAL A 163 -7.97 -0.58 -6.25
CA VAL A 163 -6.98 -0.65 -7.33
C VAL A 163 -7.41 -1.61 -8.46
N PRO A 164 -7.85 -2.86 -8.20
CA PRO A 164 -8.35 -3.74 -9.26
C PRO A 164 -9.62 -3.22 -9.93
N LEU A 165 -10.54 -2.57 -9.18
CA LEU A 165 -11.76 -2.00 -9.74
C LEU A 165 -11.45 -0.88 -10.73
N VAL A 166 -10.55 0.02 -10.37
CA VAL A 166 -10.09 1.09 -11.26
C VAL A 166 -9.36 0.50 -12.46
N MET A 167 -8.42 -0.43 -12.25
CA MET A 167 -7.59 -0.97 -13.33
C MET A 167 -8.39 -1.80 -14.33
N PHE A 168 -9.26 -2.70 -13.88
CA PHE A 168 -9.93 -3.67 -14.77
C PHE A 168 -11.35 -3.29 -15.17
N ARG A 169 -12.06 -2.52 -14.35
CA ARG A 169 -13.43 -2.10 -14.61
C ARG A 169 -13.58 -0.64 -15.03
N GLY A 170 -12.52 0.16 -14.91
CA GLY A 170 -12.55 1.59 -15.24
C GLY A 170 -13.49 2.40 -14.35
N VAL A 171 -13.75 1.93 -13.12
CA VAL A 171 -14.60 2.63 -12.15
C VAL A 171 -13.86 3.87 -11.65
N PRO A 172 -14.50 5.06 -11.56
CA PRO A 172 -13.86 6.22 -10.98
C PRO A 172 -13.52 5.98 -9.51
N ALA A 173 -12.41 6.56 -9.03
CA ALA A 173 -11.90 6.35 -7.67
C ALA A 173 -12.93 6.69 -6.56
N SER A 174 -13.91 7.56 -6.85
CA SER A 174 -14.99 7.92 -5.91
C SER A 174 -16.05 6.83 -5.74
N GLN A 175 -16.06 5.80 -6.60
CA GLN A 175 -17.01 4.70 -6.59
C GLN A 175 -16.32 3.33 -6.38
N ALA A 176 -15.00 3.32 -6.31
CA ALA A 176 -14.18 2.17 -6.04
C ALA A 176 -13.87 2.08 -4.54
#